data_e82e28f97b5025447062f33cb65f2a64
#
_entry.id   e82e28f97b5025447062f33cb65f2a64
#
_cell.length_a   1.000
_cell.length_b   1.000
_cell.length_c   1.000
_cell.angle_alpha   90.00
_cell.angle_beta   90.00
_cell.angle_gamma   90.00
#
_symmetry.space_group_name_H-M   'P 1'
#
loop_
_entity.id
_entity.type
_entity.pdbx_description
1 polymer ?
#
loop_
_entity_poly.entity_id
_entity_poly.type
_entity_poly.pdbx_seq_one_letter_code
_entity_poly.pdbx_strand_id
1 'polypeptide(L)'
;MSDEVRGILVGHGKLADGMLDAVAGITGSREGLTAVDNASMTPEALEEHVESLIGDSTSVVFVDLPSGSCAYVARRLRHRHRRLAVVCGVNLPLLLDFVFHRTLPLEEVVERLRSHVGVSIEYSADADSSVSGR
;
A
#
# COMPACT_ATOMS: atom_id res chain seq x y z
N MET A 1 3.04 20.58 13.55
CA MET A 1 2.62 20.11 12.32
C MET A 1 3.47 18.98 11.83
N SER A 2 2.83 17.97 11.47
CA SER A 2 3.51 16.75 11.09
C SER A 2 3.79 16.73 9.61
N ASP A 3 5.01 16.31 9.23
CA ASP A 3 5.35 16.06 7.85
C ASP A 3 5.30 14.57 7.54
N GLU A 4 4.64 13.80 8.39
CA GLU A 4 4.59 12.36 8.20
C GLU A 4 3.84 12.00 6.93
N VAL A 5 4.37 11.02 6.21
CA VAL A 5 3.76 10.56 4.99
C VAL A 5 2.48 9.79 5.33
N ARG A 6 1.42 10.07 4.61
CA ARG A 6 0.15 9.37 4.79
C ARG A 6 0.04 8.22 3.83
N GLY A 7 -0.62 7.15 4.27
CA GLY A 7 -0.87 5.99 3.43
C GLY A 7 -2.35 5.83 3.16
N ILE A 8 -2.71 5.65 1.90
CA ILE A 8 -4.08 5.42 1.50
C ILE A 8 -4.10 4.10 0.75
N LEU A 9 -4.82 3.13 1.29
CA LEU A 9 -4.86 1.79 0.73
C LEU A 9 -6.19 1.59 0.01
N VAL A 10 -6.14 1.39 -1.29
CA VAL A 10 -7.32 1.25 -2.12
C VAL A 10 -7.36 -0.18 -2.63
N GLY A 11 -8.44 -0.88 -2.38
CA GLY A 11 -8.53 -2.28 -2.75
C GLY A 11 -9.92 -2.73 -3.08
N HIS A 12 -9.99 -3.96 -3.55
CA HIS A 12 -11.25 -4.60 -3.91
C HIS A 12 -11.87 -5.24 -2.67
N GLY A 13 -13.19 -5.09 -2.54
CA GLY A 13 -13.92 -5.69 -1.44
C GLY A 13 -13.38 -5.20 -0.10
N LYS A 14 -13.21 -6.11 0.81
CA LYS A 14 -12.77 -5.78 2.16
C LYS A 14 -11.27 -5.94 2.36
N LEU A 15 -10.52 -6.04 1.27
CA LEU A 15 -9.10 -6.31 1.38
C LEU A 15 -8.36 -5.19 2.09
N ALA A 16 -8.64 -3.94 1.74
CA ALA A 16 -7.93 -2.83 2.36
C ALA A 16 -8.18 -2.79 3.87
N ASP A 17 -9.44 -2.90 4.27
CA ASP A 17 -9.76 -2.93 5.71
C ASP A 17 -9.08 -4.09 6.40
N GLY A 18 -9.07 -5.26 5.78
CA GLY A 18 -8.44 -6.44 6.38
C GLY A 18 -6.95 -6.25 6.56
N MET A 19 -6.29 -5.63 5.58
CA MET A 19 -4.85 -5.38 5.71
C MET A 19 -4.57 -4.38 6.82
N LEU A 20 -5.40 -3.35 6.95
CA LEU A 20 -5.21 -2.40 8.04
C LEU A 20 -5.50 -3.03 9.40
N ASP A 21 -6.46 -3.94 9.46
CA ASP A 21 -6.69 -4.70 10.69
C ASP A 21 -5.46 -5.52 11.06
N ALA A 22 -4.82 -6.12 10.07
CA ALA A 22 -3.60 -6.89 10.32
C ALA A 22 -2.48 -5.99 10.82
N VAL A 23 -2.32 -4.83 10.22
CA VAL A 23 -1.31 -3.87 10.67
C VAL A 23 -1.58 -3.48 12.11
N ALA A 24 -2.84 -3.17 12.45
CA ALA A 24 -3.19 -2.78 13.80
C ALA A 24 -2.94 -3.91 14.79
N GLY A 25 -3.21 -5.14 14.39
CA GLY A 25 -2.96 -6.29 15.26
C GLY A 25 -1.48 -6.51 15.54
N ILE A 26 -0.62 -6.19 14.60
CA ILE A 26 0.82 -6.39 14.75
C ILE A 26 1.48 -5.21 15.46
N THR A 27 1.10 -3.99 15.09
CA THR A 27 1.79 -2.79 15.57
C THR A 27 1.07 -2.08 16.70
N GLY A 28 -0.21 -2.41 16.91
CA GLY A 28 -1.03 -1.73 17.91
C GLY A 28 -1.69 -0.46 17.40
N SER A 29 -1.49 -0.10 16.15
CA SER A 29 -2.04 1.15 15.62
C SER A 29 -2.17 1.07 14.11
N ARG A 30 -3.13 1.82 13.58
CA ARG A 30 -3.23 2.03 12.14
C ARG A 30 -3.11 3.51 11.80
N GLU A 31 -2.45 4.24 12.66
CA GLU A 31 -2.29 5.67 12.49
C GLU A 31 -1.59 5.98 11.18
N GLY A 32 -2.10 6.97 10.46
CA GLY A 32 -1.52 7.37 9.19
C GLY A 32 -1.98 6.54 8.00
N LEU A 33 -2.84 5.55 8.23
CA LEU A 33 -3.37 4.70 7.15
C LEU A 33 -4.87 4.86 7.05
N THR A 34 -5.36 4.91 5.82
CA THR A 34 -6.79 4.97 5.54
C THR A 34 -7.12 3.91 4.49
N ALA A 35 -8.19 3.17 4.71
CA ALA A 35 -8.62 2.16 3.77
C ALA A 35 -9.76 2.69 2.92
N VAL A 36 -9.73 2.38 1.63
CA VAL A 36 -10.78 2.73 0.68
C VAL A 36 -11.19 1.47 -0.06
N ASP A 37 -12.48 1.19 -0.03
CA ASP A 37 -13.07 0.08 -0.76
C ASP A 37 -13.64 0.64 -2.06
N ASN A 38 -13.29 0.04 -3.19
CA ASN A 38 -13.76 0.54 -4.48
C ASN A 38 -15.18 0.10 -4.82
N ALA A 39 -15.81 -0.70 -3.97
CA ALA A 39 -17.14 -1.22 -4.26
C ALA A 39 -18.14 -0.07 -4.38
N SER A 40 -19.03 -0.19 -5.34
CA SER A 40 -20.10 0.79 -5.57
C SER A 40 -19.61 2.17 -5.98
N MET A 41 -18.34 2.31 -6.35
CA MET A 41 -17.83 3.59 -6.83
C MET A 41 -17.48 3.51 -8.31
N THR A 42 -17.88 4.56 -9.04
CA THR A 42 -17.35 4.73 -10.40
C THR A 42 -15.90 5.16 -10.29
N PRO A 43 -15.10 4.99 -11.35
CA PRO A 43 -13.73 5.49 -11.31
C PRO A 43 -13.66 6.97 -10.96
N GLU A 44 -14.60 7.77 -11.44
CA GLU A 44 -14.61 9.20 -11.14
C GLU A 44 -14.87 9.46 -9.66
N ALA A 45 -15.82 8.74 -9.06
CA ALA A 45 -16.11 8.91 -7.64
C ALA A 45 -14.95 8.44 -6.79
N LEU A 46 -14.30 7.35 -7.19
CA LEU A 46 -13.14 6.85 -6.48
C LEU A 46 -12.01 7.85 -6.53
N GLU A 47 -11.78 8.43 -7.70
CA GLU A 47 -10.71 9.43 -7.85
C GLU A 47 -10.96 10.64 -6.96
N GLU A 48 -12.20 11.14 -6.92
CA GLU A 48 -12.54 12.28 -6.07
C GLU A 48 -12.35 11.94 -4.60
N HIS A 49 -12.75 10.75 -4.21
CA HIS A 49 -12.64 10.34 -2.81
C HIS A 49 -11.18 10.25 -2.38
N VAL A 50 -10.36 9.57 -3.19
CA VAL A 50 -8.94 9.44 -2.86
C VAL A 50 -8.26 10.79 -2.87
N GLU A 51 -8.61 11.64 -3.82
CA GLU A 51 -8.02 12.97 -3.87
C GLU A 51 -8.34 13.77 -2.63
N SER A 52 -9.56 13.66 -2.11
CA SER A 52 -9.93 14.35 -0.89
C SER A 52 -9.11 13.87 0.30
N LEU A 53 -8.73 12.60 0.30
CA LEU A 53 -7.90 12.05 1.38
C LEU A 53 -6.45 12.49 1.26
N ILE A 54 -5.95 12.67 0.03
CA ILE A 54 -4.60 13.16 -0.18
C ILE A 54 -4.48 14.61 0.29
N GLY A 55 -5.42 15.45 -0.13
CA GLY A 55 -5.38 16.87 0.21
C GLY A 55 -4.04 17.48 -0.13
N ASP A 56 -3.44 18.14 0.84
CA ASP A 56 -2.11 18.76 0.67
C ASP A 56 -1.01 17.89 1.25
N SER A 57 -1.32 16.67 1.65
CA SER A 57 -0.34 15.84 2.35
C SER A 57 0.62 15.16 1.37
N THR A 58 1.78 14.80 1.88
CA THR A 58 2.68 13.89 1.20
C THR A 58 2.11 12.49 1.45
N SER A 59 1.88 11.72 0.40
CA SER A 59 1.13 10.49 0.52
C SER A 59 1.67 9.37 -0.34
N VAL A 60 1.39 8.14 0.07
CA VAL A 60 1.58 6.95 -0.76
C VAL A 60 0.21 6.32 -0.91
N VAL A 61 -0.19 6.09 -2.16
CA VAL A 61 -1.41 5.34 -2.45
C VAL A 61 -1.00 3.92 -2.78
N PHE A 62 -1.48 3.00 -1.97
CA PHE A 62 -1.22 1.57 -2.17
C PHE A 62 -2.44 0.96 -2.84
N VAL A 63 -2.24 0.19 -3.90
CA VAL A 63 -3.34 -0.53 -4.54
C VAL A 63 -3.01 -2.02 -4.56
N ASP A 64 -4.04 -2.84 -4.60
CA ASP A 64 -3.87 -4.28 -4.48
C ASP A 64 -3.38 -4.93 -5.77
N LEU A 65 -3.70 -4.36 -6.93
CA LEU A 65 -3.31 -4.94 -8.21
C LEU A 65 -2.61 -3.88 -9.05
N PRO A 66 -1.71 -4.30 -9.96
CA PRO A 66 -1.04 -3.34 -10.83
C PRO A 66 -1.90 -2.88 -12.00
N SER A 67 -3.12 -3.39 -12.12
CA SER A 67 -4.03 -3.03 -13.20
C SER A 67 -5.44 -2.88 -12.63
N GLY A 68 -6.35 -2.42 -13.47
CA GLY A 68 -7.73 -2.23 -13.06
C GLY A 68 -8.00 -0.80 -12.64
N SER A 69 -9.23 -0.55 -12.18
CA SER A 69 -9.68 0.81 -11.91
C SER A 69 -8.93 1.47 -10.77
N CYS A 70 -8.58 0.71 -9.75
CA CYS A 70 -7.87 1.30 -8.61
C CYS A 70 -6.49 1.80 -9.03
N ALA A 71 -5.75 0.99 -9.80
CA ALA A 71 -4.43 1.38 -10.27
C ALA A 71 -4.53 2.55 -11.25
N TYR A 72 -5.55 2.52 -12.10
CA TYR A 72 -5.76 3.60 -13.06
C TYR A 72 -5.98 4.93 -12.36
N VAL A 73 -6.86 4.93 -11.36
CA VAL A 73 -7.16 6.15 -10.60
C VAL A 73 -5.91 6.64 -9.87
N ALA A 74 -5.19 5.73 -9.24
CA ALA A 74 -3.99 6.12 -8.49
C ALA A 74 -2.96 6.76 -9.42
N ARG A 75 -2.77 6.20 -10.61
CA ARG A 75 -1.80 6.75 -11.56
C ARG A 75 -2.23 8.11 -12.09
N ARG A 76 -3.53 8.30 -12.29
CA ARG A 76 -4.01 9.63 -12.69
C ARG A 76 -3.71 10.66 -11.61
N LEU A 77 -3.94 10.30 -10.35
CA LEU A 77 -3.66 11.23 -9.25
C LEU A 77 -2.18 11.54 -9.15
N ARG A 78 -1.31 10.55 -9.39
CA ARG A 78 0.13 10.78 -9.32
C ARG A 78 0.58 11.87 -10.30
N HIS A 79 -0.07 11.96 -11.44
CA HIS A 79 0.30 12.98 -12.42
C HIS A 79 -0.09 14.39 -11.98
N ARG A 80 -1.02 14.51 -11.05
CA ARG A 80 -1.48 15.82 -10.59
C ARG A 80 -0.88 16.24 -9.25
N HIS A 81 -0.25 15.32 -8.54
CA HIS A 81 0.29 15.60 -7.21
C HIS A 81 1.78 15.35 -7.20
N ARG A 82 2.54 16.34 -6.78
CA ARG A 82 4.00 16.24 -6.80
C ARG A 82 4.55 15.34 -5.71
N ARG A 83 3.84 15.27 -4.58
CA ARG A 83 4.33 14.54 -3.42
C ARG A 83 3.48 13.30 -3.20
N LEU A 84 3.31 12.54 -4.26
CA LEU A 84 2.50 11.34 -4.23
C LEU A 84 3.25 10.20 -4.89
N ALA A 85 3.37 9.09 -4.18
CA ALA A 85 3.89 7.86 -4.74
C ALA A 85 2.76 6.85 -4.84
N VAL A 86 2.86 5.93 -5.80
CA VAL A 86 1.88 4.89 -6.00
C VAL A 86 2.59 3.55 -5.93
N VAL A 87 2.04 2.64 -5.12
CA VAL A 87 2.57 1.28 -4.98
C VAL A 87 1.47 0.33 -5.44
N CYS A 88 1.77 -0.46 -6.47
CA CYS A 88 0.83 -1.43 -7.00
C CYS A 88 1.24 -2.83 -6.56
N GLY A 89 0.26 -3.62 -6.13
CA GLY A 89 0.55 -4.96 -5.64
C GLY A 89 1.03 -4.94 -4.20
N VAL A 90 0.30 -4.21 -3.36
CA VAL A 90 0.68 -4.04 -1.96
C VAL A 90 0.68 -5.38 -1.23
N ASN A 91 1.59 -5.52 -0.27
CA ASN A 91 1.62 -6.67 0.61
C ASN A 91 1.84 -6.20 2.03
N LEU A 92 1.65 -7.10 2.98
CA LEU A 92 1.71 -6.74 4.38
C LEU A 92 3.11 -6.32 4.85
N PRO A 93 4.19 -7.02 4.47
CA PRO A 93 5.52 -6.56 4.87
C PRO A 93 5.83 -5.14 4.42
N LEU A 94 5.37 -4.79 3.25
CA LEU A 94 5.57 -3.46 2.70
C LEU A 94 4.82 -2.42 3.52
N LEU A 95 3.58 -2.71 3.91
CA LEU A 95 2.82 -1.81 4.76
C LEU A 95 3.45 -1.64 6.14
N LEU A 96 3.97 -2.74 6.69
CA LEU A 96 4.62 -2.67 7.99
C LEU A 96 5.86 -1.79 7.94
N ASP A 97 6.68 -1.93 6.88
CA ASP A 97 7.82 -1.05 6.74
C ASP A 97 7.39 0.40 6.63
N PHE A 98 6.31 0.64 5.89
CA PHE A 98 5.82 2.00 5.72
C PHE A 98 5.44 2.64 7.05
N VAL A 99 4.67 1.94 7.88
CA VAL A 99 4.18 2.58 9.12
C VAL A 99 5.31 2.92 10.08
N PHE A 100 6.43 2.20 10.02
CA PHE A 100 7.55 2.48 10.90
C PHE A 100 8.47 3.57 10.38
N HIS A 101 8.24 4.09 9.17
CA HIS A 101 9.18 5.03 8.56
C HIS A 101 8.50 6.24 7.92
N ARG A 102 7.30 6.57 8.42
CA ARG A 102 6.51 7.66 7.85
C ARG A 102 7.10 9.04 8.05
N THR A 103 8.06 9.18 8.95
CA THR A 103 8.69 10.47 9.21
C THR A 103 9.83 10.79 8.25
N LEU A 104 10.24 9.81 7.44
CA LEU A 104 11.30 10.04 6.48
C LEU A 104 10.77 10.82 5.27
N PRO A 105 11.64 11.49 4.53
CA PRO A 105 11.23 12.10 3.27
C PRO A 105 10.67 11.07 2.32
N LEU A 106 9.75 11.49 1.45
CA LEU A 106 9.06 10.57 0.56
C LEU A 106 10.03 9.74 -0.27
N GLU A 107 11.10 10.37 -0.76
CA GLU A 107 12.07 9.64 -1.58
C GLU A 107 12.69 8.47 -0.83
N GLU A 108 12.96 8.67 0.46
CA GLU A 108 13.54 7.59 1.26
C GLU A 108 12.50 6.53 1.57
N VAL A 109 11.26 6.95 1.82
CA VAL A 109 10.17 5.98 2.01
C VAL A 109 10.06 5.10 0.77
N VAL A 110 10.06 5.70 -0.42
CA VAL A 110 9.93 4.95 -1.67
C VAL A 110 11.08 3.95 -1.83
N GLU A 111 12.31 4.37 -1.52
CA GLU A 111 13.44 3.44 -1.65
C GLU A 111 13.32 2.26 -0.69
N ARG A 112 12.85 2.51 0.53
CA ARG A 112 12.64 1.42 1.46
C ARG A 112 11.57 0.46 0.94
N LEU A 113 10.49 1.00 0.38
CA LEU A 113 9.41 0.14 -0.13
C LEU A 113 9.89 -0.70 -1.30
N ARG A 114 10.80 -0.18 -2.12
CA ARG A 114 11.35 -0.95 -3.23
C ARG A 114 12.10 -2.18 -2.77
N SER A 115 12.65 -2.17 -1.57
CA SER A 115 13.37 -3.33 -1.06
C SER A 115 12.43 -4.47 -0.66
N HIS A 116 11.13 -4.22 -0.62
CA HIS A 116 10.15 -5.23 -0.26
C HIS A 116 9.37 -5.77 -1.46
N VAL A 117 9.84 -5.51 -2.69
CA VAL A 117 9.19 -6.10 -3.85
C VAL A 117 9.61 -7.57 -3.96
N GLY A 118 8.69 -8.40 -4.35
CA GLY A 118 8.96 -9.82 -4.49
C GLY A 118 8.38 -10.60 -3.33
N VAL A 119 8.40 -11.91 -3.50
CA VAL A 119 7.83 -12.83 -2.52
C VAL A 119 8.84 -13.94 -2.27
N SER A 120 8.67 -14.62 -1.14
CA SER A 120 9.46 -15.80 -0.83
C SER A 120 8.64 -17.01 -1.24
N ILE A 121 9.22 -17.89 -2.07
CA ILE A 121 8.54 -19.10 -2.51
C ILE A 121 9.43 -20.28 -2.16
N GLU A 122 8.87 -21.18 -1.36
CA GLU A 122 9.61 -22.37 -0.95
C GLU A 122 8.85 -23.58 -1.48
N TYR A 123 9.63 -24.55 -1.97
CA TYR A 123 9.05 -25.68 -2.66
C TYR A 123 9.83 -26.95 -2.35
N SER A 124 9.12 -28.03 -2.07
CA SER A 124 9.72 -29.34 -1.90
C SER A 124 9.13 -30.29 -2.93
N ALA A 125 9.98 -30.79 -3.83
CA ALA A 125 9.49 -31.61 -4.93
C ALA A 125 9.12 -33.00 -4.46
N ASP A 126 9.92 -33.60 -3.57
CA ASP A 126 9.60 -34.92 -3.06
C ASP A 126 10.30 -35.10 -1.73
N ALA A 127 10.12 -36.28 -1.17
CA ALA A 127 10.46 -36.51 0.22
C ALA A 127 11.94 -36.33 0.51
N ASP A 128 12.79 -36.71 -0.39
CA ASP A 128 14.21 -36.64 -0.13
C ASP A 128 14.80 -35.30 -0.42
N SER A 129 14.04 -34.45 -1.02
CA SER A 129 14.56 -33.14 -1.27
C SER A 129 14.67 -32.35 0.00
N SER A 130 14.38 -33.00 0.90
CA SER A 130 14.56 -32.42 2.05
C SER A 130 15.77 -31.88 2.47
N VAL A 131 15.96 -31.90 2.14
CA VAL A 131 16.72 -31.51 2.28
C VAL A 131 16.93 -30.44 2.73
N SER A 132 16.86 -30.33 2.72
CA SER A 132 17.02 -29.55 2.96
C SER A 132 17.03 -28.52 3.34
N GLY A 133 17.08 -28.24 3.54
CA GLY A 133 17.10 -27.28 3.70
C GLY A 133 17.02 -26.47 4.14
N ARG A 134 16.88 -26.43 4.34
CA ARG A 134 16.79 -25.58 4.60
C ARG A 134 17.05 -24.93 5.06
#